data_3279c14920a1d3e80c4e1c0c24f022b6
#
_entry.id   3279c14920a1d3e80c4e1c0c24f022b6
#
_cell.length_a   1.000
_cell.length_b   1.000
_cell.length_c   1.000
_cell.angle_alpha   90.00
_cell.angle_beta   90.00
_cell.angle_gamma   90.00
#
_symmetry.space_group_name_H-M   'P 1'
#
loop_
_entity.id
_entity.type
_entity.pdbx_description
1 polymer ?
#
loop_
_entity_poly.entity_id
_entity_poly.type
_entity_poly.pdbx_seq_one_letter_code
_entity_poly.pdbx_strand_id
1 'polypeptide(L)'
;MIMEAINLEKIKTQMRKGVLEMCILSIIHKKKEAYASDIMEALKEADMIVVEGTLYPLMTRLKNASLLNYSWRESTEGPPRKYYTLTDKGLSFLNEALASWNELQTMITKLI
;
A
#
# COMPACT_ATOMS: atom_id res chain seq x y z
N MET A 1 -0.27 -31.25 21.94
CA MET A 1 0.11 -29.91 21.50
C MET A 1 0.03 -29.84 19.99
N ILE A 2 -0.72 -28.87 19.50
CA ILE A 2 -0.86 -28.68 18.05
C ILE A 2 0.25 -27.78 17.58
N MET A 3 1.07 -28.29 16.68
CA MET A 3 2.10 -27.47 16.01
C MET A 3 1.52 -26.92 14.73
N GLU A 4 1.62 -25.62 14.58
CA GLU A 4 1.18 -24.96 13.37
C GLU A 4 2.10 -25.33 12.21
N ALA A 5 1.52 -25.90 11.17
CA ALA A 5 2.29 -26.25 9.98
C ALA A 5 2.72 -24.98 9.23
N ILE A 6 3.96 -24.98 8.71
CA ILE A 6 4.43 -23.92 7.82
C ILE A 6 3.67 -24.03 6.51
N ASN A 7 3.07 -22.92 6.10
CA ASN A 7 2.23 -22.83 4.92
C ASN A 7 2.73 -21.72 4.02
N LEU A 8 3.02 -22.06 2.75
CA LEU A 8 3.53 -21.10 1.79
C LEU A 8 2.59 -19.91 1.57
N GLU A 9 1.27 -20.17 1.55
CA GLU A 9 0.30 -19.09 1.36
C GLU A 9 0.31 -18.10 2.53
N LYS A 10 0.51 -18.57 3.75
CA LYS A 10 0.67 -17.71 4.93
C LYS A 10 1.93 -16.87 4.83
N ILE A 11 3.05 -17.45 4.37
CA ILE A 11 4.31 -16.74 4.17
C ILE A 11 4.14 -15.66 3.12
N LYS A 12 3.51 -15.98 1.99
CA LYS A 12 3.21 -14.99 0.94
C LYS A 12 2.37 -13.84 1.46
N THR A 13 1.35 -14.14 2.26
CA THR A 13 0.49 -13.13 2.87
C THR A 13 1.27 -12.21 3.79
N GLN A 14 2.15 -12.76 4.62
CA GLN A 14 2.99 -11.98 5.52
C GLN A 14 3.96 -11.08 4.76
N MET A 15 4.56 -11.59 3.67
CA MET A 15 5.44 -10.77 2.81
C MET A 15 4.68 -9.61 2.18
N ARG A 16 3.49 -9.86 1.66
CA ARG A 16 2.66 -8.80 1.07
C ARG A 16 2.25 -7.75 2.11
N LYS A 17 1.86 -8.18 3.30
CA LYS A 17 1.52 -7.24 4.40
C LYS A 17 2.67 -6.30 4.73
N GLY A 18 3.89 -6.80 4.71
CA GLY A 18 5.06 -5.98 5.03
C GLY A 18 5.36 -4.90 4.02
N VAL A 19 4.87 -5.01 2.79
CA VAL A 19 5.17 -4.06 1.71
C VAL A 19 3.93 -3.32 1.18
N LEU A 20 2.74 -3.71 1.60
CA LEU A 20 1.51 -3.18 1.02
C LEU A 20 1.36 -1.67 1.20
N GLU A 21 1.65 -1.14 2.38
CA GLU A 21 1.57 0.30 2.66
C GLU A 21 2.53 1.08 1.75
N MET A 22 3.74 0.57 1.57
CA MET A 22 4.73 1.14 0.65
C MET A 22 4.20 1.14 -0.79
N CYS A 23 3.56 0.05 -1.22
CA CYS A 23 2.97 -0.05 -2.56
C CYS A 23 1.84 0.97 -2.76
N ILE A 24 0.99 1.14 -1.77
CA ILE A 24 -0.10 2.13 -1.80
C ILE A 24 0.48 3.55 -1.97
N LEU A 25 1.46 3.89 -1.15
CA LEU A 25 2.12 5.20 -1.22
C LEU A 25 2.79 5.42 -2.57
N SER A 26 3.44 4.39 -3.12
CA SER A 26 4.08 4.44 -4.43
C SER A 26 3.08 4.72 -5.55
N ILE A 27 1.93 4.06 -5.51
CA ILE A 27 0.86 4.24 -6.50
C ILE A 27 0.34 5.68 -6.47
N ILE A 28 0.05 6.19 -5.28
CA ILE A 28 -0.45 7.56 -5.11
C ILE A 28 0.59 8.58 -5.58
N HIS A 29 1.86 8.37 -5.23
CA HIS A 29 2.95 9.24 -5.65
C HIS A 29 3.09 9.28 -7.18
N LYS A 30 3.06 8.12 -7.82
CA LYS A 30 3.19 8.00 -9.28
C LYS A 30 2.02 8.64 -10.01
N LYS A 31 0.80 8.48 -9.51
CA LYS A 31 -0.41 9.07 -10.09
C LYS A 31 -0.60 10.53 -9.68
N LYS A 32 0.12 10.99 -8.66
CA LYS A 32 0.00 12.28 -7.98
C LYS A 32 -1.22 12.40 -7.11
N GLU A 33 -2.36 11.93 -7.56
CA GLU A 33 -3.58 11.80 -6.77
C GLU A 33 -4.34 10.57 -7.23
N ALA A 34 -5.09 9.94 -6.34
CA ALA A 34 -5.81 8.71 -6.66
C ALA A 34 -7.05 8.50 -5.80
N TYR A 35 -8.09 7.94 -6.40
CA TYR A 35 -9.20 7.32 -5.69
C TYR A 35 -8.76 5.95 -5.15
N ALA A 36 -9.51 5.44 -4.16
CA ALA A 36 -9.28 4.07 -3.68
C ALA A 36 -9.42 3.03 -4.81
N SER A 37 -10.39 3.24 -5.72
CA SER A 37 -10.58 2.35 -6.89
C SER A 37 -9.38 2.34 -7.82
N ASP A 38 -8.72 3.48 -8.02
CA ASP A 38 -7.50 3.57 -8.83
C ASP A 38 -6.36 2.78 -8.20
N ILE A 39 -6.26 2.83 -6.87
CA ILE A 39 -5.23 2.10 -6.12
C ILE A 39 -5.47 0.60 -6.24
N MET A 40 -6.70 0.14 -6.07
CA MET A 40 -7.06 -1.27 -6.22
C MET A 40 -6.77 -1.79 -7.61
N GLU A 41 -7.09 -1.00 -8.63
CA GLU A 41 -6.83 -1.36 -10.02
C GLU A 41 -5.33 -1.47 -10.30
N ALA A 42 -4.53 -0.51 -9.82
CA ALA A 42 -3.08 -0.53 -9.99
C ALA A 42 -2.44 -1.74 -9.30
N LEU A 43 -2.91 -2.09 -8.11
CA LEU A 43 -2.45 -3.30 -7.40
C LEU A 43 -2.82 -4.56 -8.19
N LYS A 44 -4.03 -4.63 -8.73
CA LYS A 44 -4.49 -5.76 -9.53
C LYS A 44 -3.66 -5.92 -10.80
N GLU A 45 -3.35 -4.82 -11.49
CA GLU A 45 -2.49 -4.84 -12.68
C GLU A 45 -1.09 -5.38 -12.38
N ALA A 46 -0.61 -5.19 -11.16
CA ALA A 46 0.65 -5.74 -10.69
C ALA A 46 0.53 -7.14 -10.08
N ASP A 47 -0.63 -7.79 -10.27
CA ASP A 47 -0.95 -9.11 -9.70
C ASP A 47 -0.97 -9.13 -8.17
N MET A 48 -1.10 -7.98 -7.54
CA MET A 48 -1.24 -7.85 -6.08
C MET A 48 -2.69 -7.53 -5.75
N ILE A 49 -3.54 -8.54 -5.72
CA ILE A 49 -4.98 -8.38 -5.49
C ILE A 49 -5.25 -8.14 -4.01
N VAL A 50 -5.93 -7.04 -3.72
CA VAL A 50 -6.29 -6.63 -2.35
C VAL A 50 -7.78 -6.32 -2.34
N VAL A 51 -8.50 -6.82 -1.34
CA VAL A 51 -9.92 -6.54 -1.17
C VAL A 51 -10.13 -5.21 -0.43
N GLU A 52 -11.29 -4.59 -0.63
CA GLU A 52 -11.65 -3.32 0.02
C GLU A 52 -11.53 -3.37 1.54
N GLY A 53 -11.93 -4.49 2.15
CA GLY A 53 -11.83 -4.69 3.60
C GLY A 53 -10.39 -4.62 4.14
N THR A 54 -9.39 -4.83 3.30
CA THR A 54 -7.98 -4.68 3.64
C THR A 54 -7.48 -3.28 3.29
N LEU A 55 -7.88 -2.75 2.13
CA LEU A 55 -7.38 -1.47 1.64
C LEU A 55 -7.82 -0.28 2.51
N TYR A 56 -9.12 -0.15 2.79
CA TYR A 56 -9.65 1.01 3.49
C TYR A 56 -9.07 1.23 4.89
N PRO A 57 -8.89 0.19 5.73
CA PRO A 57 -8.23 0.37 7.02
C PRO A 57 -6.78 0.86 6.89
N LEU A 58 -6.06 0.41 5.87
CA LEU A 58 -4.69 0.88 5.61
C LEU A 58 -4.68 2.33 5.16
N MET A 59 -5.60 2.74 4.30
CA MET A 59 -5.73 4.13 3.87
C MET A 59 -6.02 5.05 5.07
N THR A 60 -6.91 4.63 5.95
CA THR A 60 -7.24 5.36 7.18
C THR A 60 -6.01 5.49 8.08
N ARG A 61 -5.27 4.41 8.25
CA ARG A 61 -4.06 4.40 9.07
C ARG A 61 -2.98 5.33 8.51
N LEU A 62 -2.77 5.31 7.21
CA LEU A 62 -1.80 6.19 6.55
C LEU A 62 -2.21 7.66 6.68
N LYS A 63 -3.50 7.95 6.53
CA LYS A 63 -4.03 9.30 6.72
C LYS A 63 -3.86 9.77 8.16
N ASN A 64 -4.16 8.93 9.15
CA ASN A 64 -4.03 9.26 10.57
C ASN A 64 -2.56 9.45 10.98
N ALA A 65 -1.63 8.80 10.29
CA ALA A 65 -0.19 8.99 10.48
C ALA A 65 0.34 10.25 9.77
N SER A 66 -0.53 11.02 9.12
CA SER A 66 -0.19 12.22 8.36
C SER A 66 0.68 11.95 7.12
N LEU A 67 0.65 10.73 6.59
CA LEU A 67 1.35 10.37 5.36
C LEU A 67 0.53 10.65 4.12
N LEU A 68 -0.80 10.68 4.28
CA LEU A 68 -1.76 11.01 3.23
C LEU A 68 -2.69 12.13 3.66
N ASN A 69 -3.12 12.91 2.69
CA ASN A 69 -4.27 13.80 2.80
C ASN A 69 -5.32 13.33 1.81
N TYR A 70 -6.54 13.82 1.96
CA TYR A 70 -7.55 13.63 0.93
C TYR A 70 -8.41 14.88 0.79
N SER A 71 -9.00 15.01 -0.40
CA SER A 71 -10.04 16.00 -0.67
C SER A 71 -11.25 15.30 -1.27
N TRP A 72 -12.43 15.82 -0.95
CA TRP A 72 -13.65 15.33 -1.57
C TRP A 72 -13.84 16.00 -2.93
N ARG A 73 -14.23 15.21 -3.92
CA ARG A 73 -14.62 15.72 -5.24
C ARG A 73 -15.94 15.13 -5.65
N GLU A 74 -16.77 15.97 -6.26
CA GLU A 74 -18.03 15.51 -6.83
C GLU A 74 -17.77 14.58 -8.01
N SER A 75 -18.61 13.57 -8.12
CA SER A 75 -18.62 12.62 -9.22
C SER A 75 -19.90 12.79 -10.01
N THR A 76 -19.80 12.77 -11.35
CA THR A 76 -20.96 12.85 -12.23
C THR A 76 -21.82 11.58 -12.21
N GLU A 77 -21.27 10.48 -11.71
CA GLU A 77 -21.90 9.15 -11.74
C GLU A 77 -22.22 8.56 -10.37
N GLY A 78 -22.20 9.38 -9.32
CA GLY A 78 -22.47 8.86 -7.98
C GLY A 78 -22.10 9.83 -6.88
N PRO A 79 -21.96 9.33 -5.63
CA PRO A 79 -21.61 10.18 -4.50
C PRO A 79 -20.20 10.75 -4.63
N PRO A 80 -19.90 11.83 -3.92
CA PRO A 80 -18.54 12.40 -3.88
C PRO A 80 -17.52 11.34 -3.50
N ARG A 81 -16.31 11.46 -4.04
CA ARG A 81 -15.19 10.55 -3.79
C ARG A 81 -14.02 11.26 -3.15
N LYS A 82 -13.26 10.52 -2.35
CA LYS A 82 -12.02 10.99 -1.77
C LYS A 82 -10.87 10.82 -2.76
N TYR A 83 -10.19 11.91 -3.06
CA TYR A 83 -8.91 11.88 -3.75
C TYR A 83 -7.80 11.93 -2.72
N TYR A 84 -6.91 10.96 -2.76
CA TYR A 84 -5.77 10.88 -1.84
C TYR A 84 -4.51 11.42 -2.50
N THR A 85 -3.71 12.14 -1.72
CA THR A 85 -2.41 12.67 -2.12
C THR A 85 -1.39 12.38 -1.02
N LEU A 86 -0.11 12.29 -1.38
CA LEU A 86 0.95 12.21 -0.38
C LEU A 86 1.18 13.58 0.24
N THR A 87 1.46 13.58 1.55
CA THR A 87 2.03 14.73 2.23
C THR A 87 3.55 14.73 2.00
N ASP A 88 4.24 15.81 2.37
CA ASP A 88 5.71 15.85 2.35
C ASP A 88 6.28 14.76 3.26
N LYS A 89 5.65 14.56 4.42
CA LYS A 89 6.01 13.48 5.34
C LYS A 89 5.81 12.11 4.70
N GLY A 90 4.72 11.95 3.94
CA GLY A 90 4.42 10.72 3.21
C GLY A 90 5.48 10.42 2.16
N LEU A 91 5.95 11.42 1.43
CA LEU A 91 7.01 11.24 0.44
C LEU A 91 8.32 10.85 1.09
N SER A 92 8.72 11.52 2.18
CA SER A 92 9.92 11.15 2.94
C SER A 92 9.85 9.72 3.45
N PHE A 93 8.70 9.34 4.01
CA PHE A 93 8.46 7.98 4.50
C PHE A 93 8.56 6.96 3.36
N LEU A 94 7.97 7.25 2.20
CA LEU A 94 8.05 6.37 1.04
C LEU A 94 9.49 6.15 0.61
N ASN A 95 10.29 7.21 0.52
CA ASN A 95 11.69 7.12 0.12
C ASN A 95 12.49 6.24 1.09
N GLU A 96 12.25 6.38 2.40
CA GLU A 96 12.89 5.54 3.41
C GLU A 96 12.44 4.08 3.31
N ALA A 97 11.15 3.85 3.07
CA ALA A 97 10.60 2.50 2.92
C ALA A 97 11.19 1.81 1.68
N LEU A 98 11.30 2.53 0.56
CA LEU A 98 11.90 1.99 -0.67
C LEU A 98 13.39 1.65 -0.47
N ALA A 99 14.12 2.49 0.25
CA ALA A 99 15.52 2.20 0.60
C ALA A 99 15.62 0.95 1.46
N SER A 100 14.74 0.80 2.45
CA SER A 100 14.68 -0.38 3.32
C SER A 100 14.34 -1.65 2.53
N TRP A 101 13.42 -1.55 1.57
CA TRP A 101 13.10 -2.65 0.67
C TRP A 101 14.32 -3.11 -0.13
N ASN A 102 15.06 -2.17 -0.71
CA ASN A 102 16.26 -2.47 -1.46
C ASN A 102 17.34 -3.10 -0.59
N GLU A 103 17.52 -2.62 0.63
CA GLU A 103 18.45 -3.22 1.61
C GLU A 103 18.06 -4.66 1.93
N LEU A 104 16.77 -4.91 2.16
CA LEU A 104 16.28 -6.26 2.46
C LEU A 104 16.54 -7.23 1.30
N GLN A 105 16.27 -6.79 0.06
CA GLN A 105 16.57 -7.59 -1.12
C GLN A 105 18.06 -7.95 -1.20
N THR A 106 18.94 -6.99 -0.92
CA THR A 106 20.38 -7.20 -0.91
C THR A 106 20.79 -8.22 0.16
N MET A 107 20.24 -8.09 1.37
CA MET A 107 20.51 -9.02 2.47
C MET A 107 20.08 -10.45 2.09
N ILE A 108 18.89 -10.61 1.57
CA ILE A 108 18.34 -11.91 1.20
C ILE A 108 19.19 -12.54 0.06
N THR A 109 19.57 -11.73 -0.92
CA THR A 109 20.39 -12.19 -2.04
C THR A 109 21.73 -12.75 -1.56
N LYS A 110 22.31 -12.20 -0.48
CA LYS A 110 23.55 -12.72 0.11
C LYS A 110 23.37 -14.08 0.78
N LEU A 111 22.15 -14.45 1.15
CA LEU A 111 21.84 -15.66 1.90
C LEU A 111 21.43 -16.83 1.00
N ILE A 112 21.07 -16.55 -0.21
CA ILE A 112 20.62 -17.53 -1.19
C ILE A 112 21.60 -17.59 -2.38
#